data_c9ec19ced9f46a904bbf787269371ad4
#
_entry.id   c9ec19ced9f46a904bbf787269371ad4
#
_cell.length_a   1.000
_cell.length_b   1.000
_cell.length_c   1.000
_cell.angle_alpha   90.00
_cell.angle_beta   90.00
_cell.angle_gamma   90.00
#
_symmetry.space_group_name_H-M   'P 1'
#
loop_
_entity.id
_entity.type
_entity.pdbx_description
1 polymer ?
#
loop_
_entity_poly.entity_id
_entity_poly.type
_entity_poly.pdbx_seq_one_letter_code
_entity_poly.pdbx_strand_id
1 'polypeptide(L)'
;MGRSHASGLVAALLATSAALAAPDPAPAPTLQLNDAQPIQLEARSTDFDYKNNTLVFHGVRIAQGGLAIEADDGTATGLDFKDSRWVFRGNVRISVPDGGLTSDEARISFAGNLIASAEITGSPAQFEQKRDKGIARGHALKIEYRPSAGTVRLSDQAWLSDGDNEISGQTLVYNMRDQRVIANPDEQGSQPVRITINPKKAEPKPNP
;
A
#
# COMPACT_ATOMS: atom_id res chain seq x y z
N MET A 1 35.61 76.63 11.55
CA MET A 1 36.33 75.32 11.56
C MET A 1 35.40 74.30 12.15
N GLY A 2 34.81 73.47 11.37
CA GLY A 2 33.92 72.43 11.84
C GLY A 2 33.66 71.45 10.75
N ARG A 3 34.05 70.23 10.92
CA ARG A 3 33.98 69.14 9.94
C ARG A 3 32.63 68.43 10.08
N SER A 4 31.96 68.33 8.95
CA SER A 4 30.79 67.49 8.73
C SER A 4 31.15 66.01 8.79
N HIS A 5 30.40 65.20 9.51
CA HIS A 5 30.38 63.74 9.36
C HIS A 5 28.99 63.30 8.91
N ALA A 6 28.95 62.78 7.70
CA ALA A 6 27.82 62.13 7.10
C ALA A 6 27.68 60.72 7.71
N SER A 7 26.56 60.47 8.35
CA SER A 7 26.18 59.13 8.81
C SER A 7 25.30 58.51 7.74
N GLY A 8 25.84 57.48 7.07
CA GLY A 8 25.08 56.64 6.14
C GLY A 8 24.14 55.67 6.89
N LEU A 9 22.88 55.73 6.55
CA LEU A 9 21.84 54.84 7.03
C LEU A 9 21.87 53.58 6.21
N VAL A 10 22.36 52.47 6.75
CA VAL A 10 22.29 51.14 6.14
C VAL A 10 20.91 50.54 6.56
N ALA A 11 19.99 50.53 5.60
CA ALA A 11 18.73 49.81 5.72
C ALA A 11 18.98 48.32 5.53
N ALA A 12 18.95 47.53 6.60
CA ALA A 12 18.96 46.06 6.56
C ALA A 12 17.55 45.57 6.18
N LEU A 13 17.38 45.10 4.95
CA LEU A 13 16.21 44.33 4.53
C LEU A 13 16.30 42.94 5.16
N LEU A 14 15.53 42.72 6.20
CA LEU A 14 15.24 41.38 6.71
C LEU A 14 14.23 40.72 5.74
N ALA A 15 14.72 39.88 4.84
CA ALA A 15 13.89 38.98 4.06
C ALA A 15 13.45 37.84 4.99
N THR A 16 12.23 37.94 5.50
CA THR A 16 11.56 36.82 6.16
C THR A 16 11.16 35.79 5.11
N SER A 17 11.98 34.75 4.98
CA SER A 17 11.62 33.55 4.21
C SER A 17 10.50 32.82 4.96
N ALA A 18 9.26 33.00 4.53
CA ALA A 18 8.17 32.14 4.94
C ALA A 18 8.45 30.76 4.34
N ALA A 19 8.95 29.85 5.17
CA ALA A 19 9.00 28.43 4.84
C ALA A 19 7.54 27.97 4.69
N LEU A 20 7.09 27.73 3.48
CA LEU A 20 5.88 26.98 3.22
C LEU A 20 6.10 25.58 3.79
N ALA A 21 5.51 25.30 4.93
CA ALA A 21 5.43 23.96 5.47
C ALA A 21 4.72 23.10 4.44
N ALA A 22 5.42 22.09 3.92
CA ALA A 22 4.79 21.06 3.11
C ALA A 22 3.68 20.40 3.95
N PRO A 23 2.49 20.15 3.39
CA PRO A 23 1.45 19.43 4.12
C PRO A 23 2.00 18.07 4.58
N ASP A 24 1.73 17.73 5.84
CA ASP A 24 2.08 16.42 6.40
C ASP A 24 1.56 15.32 5.47
N PRO A 25 2.40 14.34 5.13
CA PRO A 25 1.96 13.22 4.30
C PRO A 25 0.82 12.49 5.02
N ALA A 26 -0.31 12.35 4.34
CA ALA A 26 -1.43 11.58 4.86
C ALA A 26 -0.93 10.17 5.26
N PRO A 27 -1.33 9.65 6.44
CA PRO A 27 -0.89 8.33 6.88
C PRO A 27 -1.30 7.29 5.81
N ALA A 28 -0.35 6.44 5.46
CA ALA A 28 -0.62 5.33 4.56
C ALA A 28 -1.77 4.48 5.11
N PRO A 29 -2.69 3.97 4.29
CA PRO A 29 -3.76 3.10 4.75
C PRO A 29 -3.14 1.84 5.36
N THR A 30 -3.11 1.80 6.66
CA THR A 30 -2.77 0.60 7.42
C THR A 30 -4.01 -0.27 7.45
N LEU A 31 -3.92 -1.49 6.89
CA LEU A 31 -4.91 -2.53 7.12
C LEU A 31 -4.85 -2.88 8.61
N GLN A 32 -5.65 -2.21 9.42
CA GLN A 32 -5.77 -2.48 10.85
C GLN A 32 -7.05 -3.23 11.09
N LEU A 33 -6.95 -4.36 11.78
CA LEU A 33 -8.10 -4.98 12.40
C LEU A 33 -8.60 -4.03 13.50
N ASN A 34 -9.89 -3.74 13.49
CA ASN A 34 -10.48 -2.84 14.48
C ASN A 34 -10.91 -3.65 15.70
N ASP A 35 -10.16 -3.58 16.80
CA ASP A 35 -10.45 -4.31 18.04
C ASP A 35 -11.85 -4.04 18.62
N ALA A 36 -12.51 -2.96 18.18
CA ALA A 36 -13.85 -2.60 18.63
C ALA A 36 -14.98 -3.32 17.86
N GLN A 37 -14.68 -4.03 16.76
CA GLN A 37 -15.69 -4.71 15.95
C GLN A 37 -15.43 -6.21 15.91
N PRO A 38 -16.48 -7.05 16.02
CA PRO A 38 -16.33 -8.49 15.96
C PRO A 38 -15.85 -8.91 14.57
N ILE A 39 -14.96 -9.91 14.55
CA ILE A 39 -14.59 -10.61 13.33
C ILE A 39 -15.67 -11.64 13.05
N GLN A 40 -16.27 -11.56 11.86
CA GLN A 40 -17.21 -12.53 11.36
C GLN A 40 -16.47 -13.49 10.43
N LEU A 41 -16.60 -14.78 10.69
CA LEU A 41 -16.02 -15.84 9.87
C LEU A 41 -17.14 -16.77 9.43
N GLU A 42 -17.28 -16.96 8.13
CA GLU A 42 -18.20 -17.87 7.50
C GLU A 42 -17.41 -18.85 6.63
N ALA A 43 -17.79 -20.12 6.65
CA ALA A 43 -17.21 -21.14 5.79
C ALA A 43 -18.26 -22.17 5.42
N ARG A 44 -18.12 -22.82 4.25
CA ARG A 44 -18.99 -23.95 3.86
C ARG A 44 -18.75 -25.16 4.73
N SER A 45 -17.50 -25.42 5.09
CA SER A 45 -17.11 -26.42 6.07
C SER A 45 -15.81 -26.02 6.74
N THR A 46 -15.57 -26.57 7.94
CA THR A 46 -14.37 -26.31 8.72
C THR A 46 -13.93 -27.58 9.44
N ASP A 47 -12.62 -27.76 9.57
CA ASP A 47 -11.99 -28.80 10.37
C ASP A 47 -11.05 -28.13 11.37
N PHE A 48 -11.18 -28.50 12.65
CA PHE A 48 -10.39 -27.93 13.73
C PHE A 48 -9.52 -28.99 14.38
N ASP A 49 -8.23 -28.93 14.12
CA ASP A 49 -7.22 -29.76 14.78
C ASP A 49 -6.75 -29.10 16.07
N TYR A 50 -7.39 -29.50 17.19
CA TYR A 50 -7.03 -29.00 18.53
C TYR A 50 -5.60 -29.31 18.94
N LYS A 51 -5.05 -30.44 18.46
CA LYS A 51 -3.71 -30.87 18.83
C LYS A 51 -2.64 -29.97 18.23
N ASN A 52 -2.83 -29.54 16.99
CA ASN A 52 -1.90 -28.70 16.25
C ASN A 52 -2.31 -27.22 16.23
N ASN A 53 -3.41 -26.86 16.90
CA ASN A 53 -3.99 -25.52 16.91
C ASN A 53 -4.15 -24.96 15.49
N THR A 54 -4.67 -25.78 14.58
CA THR A 54 -4.84 -25.46 13.18
C THR A 54 -6.30 -25.57 12.81
N LEU A 55 -6.79 -24.58 12.07
CA LEU A 55 -8.14 -24.53 11.55
C LEU A 55 -8.07 -24.48 10.01
N VAL A 56 -8.80 -25.37 9.36
CA VAL A 56 -8.94 -25.44 7.91
C VAL A 56 -10.36 -25.04 7.54
N PHE A 57 -10.50 -24.22 6.54
CA PHE A 57 -11.77 -23.73 6.03
C PHE A 57 -11.90 -24.04 4.55
N HIS A 58 -13.11 -24.36 4.11
CA HIS A 58 -13.47 -24.48 2.70
C HIS A 58 -14.57 -23.47 2.36
N GLY A 59 -14.35 -22.64 1.34
CA GLY A 59 -15.24 -21.55 0.96
C GLY A 59 -15.35 -20.52 2.07
N VAL A 60 -14.23 -19.88 2.39
CA VAL A 60 -14.11 -18.98 3.53
C VAL A 60 -14.40 -17.54 3.17
N ARG A 61 -15.11 -16.87 4.07
CA ARG A 61 -15.28 -15.41 4.09
C ARG A 61 -15.01 -14.90 5.50
N ILE A 62 -14.09 -13.95 5.62
CA ILE A 62 -13.79 -13.25 6.87
C ILE A 62 -14.13 -11.78 6.66
N ALA A 63 -14.85 -11.18 7.60
CA ALA A 63 -15.20 -9.77 7.55
C ALA A 63 -15.01 -9.09 8.91
N GLN A 64 -14.48 -7.87 8.89
CA GLN A 64 -14.40 -6.99 10.03
C GLN A 64 -14.48 -5.53 9.57
N GLY A 65 -15.52 -4.83 9.97
CA GLY A 65 -15.76 -3.47 9.49
C GLY A 65 -15.89 -3.42 7.96
N GLY A 66 -15.06 -2.59 7.34
CA GLY A 66 -15.01 -2.48 5.87
C GLY A 66 -14.05 -3.45 5.19
N LEU A 67 -13.30 -4.27 5.95
CA LEU A 67 -12.41 -5.29 5.40
C LEU A 67 -13.17 -6.59 5.20
N ALA A 68 -13.01 -7.23 4.04
CA ALA A 68 -13.44 -8.60 3.79
C ALA A 68 -12.35 -9.38 3.05
N ILE A 69 -12.20 -10.67 3.39
CA ILE A 69 -11.32 -11.62 2.71
C ILE A 69 -12.17 -12.81 2.31
N GLU A 70 -12.11 -13.20 1.06
CA GLU A 70 -12.80 -14.37 0.50
C GLU A 70 -11.77 -15.27 -0.19
N ALA A 71 -11.96 -16.59 -0.09
CA ALA A 71 -11.13 -17.59 -0.77
C ALA A 71 -11.84 -18.93 -0.87
N ASP A 72 -11.36 -19.79 -1.78
CA ASP A 72 -11.85 -21.17 -1.87
C ASP A 72 -11.46 -21.96 -0.64
N ASP A 73 -10.21 -21.81 -0.18
CA ASP A 73 -9.68 -22.49 1.00
C ASP A 73 -8.91 -21.51 1.91
N GLY A 74 -8.93 -21.77 3.19
CA GLY A 74 -8.17 -21.05 4.20
C GLY A 74 -7.60 -21.99 5.25
N THR A 75 -6.42 -21.66 5.76
CA THR A 75 -5.81 -22.35 6.91
C THR A 75 -5.32 -21.29 7.89
N ALA A 76 -5.65 -21.46 9.16
CA ALA A 76 -5.17 -20.60 10.23
C ALA A 76 -4.41 -21.43 11.28
N THR A 77 -3.27 -20.92 11.73
CA THR A 77 -2.54 -21.40 12.91
C THR A 77 -2.55 -20.29 13.95
N GLY A 78 -3.10 -20.59 15.14
CA GLY A 78 -3.38 -19.58 16.16
C GLY A 78 -4.65 -18.80 15.83
N LEU A 79 -5.69 -18.93 16.66
CA LEU A 79 -6.99 -18.30 16.41
C LEU A 79 -7.16 -16.95 17.10
N ASP A 80 -6.19 -16.57 17.93
CA ASP A 80 -6.26 -15.37 18.75
C ASP A 80 -5.78 -14.09 18.05
N PHE A 81 -5.36 -14.17 16.79
CA PHE A 81 -4.77 -13.07 15.99
C PHE A 81 -3.55 -12.39 16.64
N LYS A 82 -3.15 -12.81 17.84
CA LYS A 82 -1.96 -12.24 18.48
C LYS A 82 -0.69 -12.62 17.75
N ASP A 83 -0.49 -13.93 17.53
CA ASP A 83 0.67 -14.50 16.85
C ASP A 83 0.16 -15.60 15.92
N SER A 84 -0.59 -15.23 14.92
CA SER A 84 -1.26 -16.17 14.02
C SER A 84 -0.74 -16.04 12.59
N ARG A 85 -0.86 -17.14 11.85
CA ARG A 85 -0.57 -17.17 10.42
C ARG A 85 -1.79 -17.70 9.68
N TRP A 86 -2.20 -16.96 8.69
CA TRP A 86 -3.33 -17.29 7.83
C TRP A 86 -2.85 -17.46 6.40
N VAL A 87 -3.33 -18.51 5.76
CA VAL A 87 -3.06 -18.78 4.34
C VAL A 87 -4.39 -18.98 3.64
N PHE A 88 -4.66 -18.17 2.64
CA PHE A 88 -5.83 -18.24 1.77
C PHE A 88 -5.40 -18.71 0.39
N ARG A 89 -6.15 -19.62 -0.22
CA ARG A 89 -5.86 -20.18 -1.54
C ARG A 89 -7.11 -20.26 -2.41
N GLY A 90 -6.91 -20.05 -3.70
CA GLY A 90 -7.94 -20.12 -4.71
C GLY A 90 -8.88 -18.92 -4.68
N ASN A 91 -8.95 -18.20 -5.79
CA ASN A 91 -9.84 -17.05 -5.99
C ASN A 91 -9.82 -16.03 -4.84
N VAL A 92 -8.63 -15.78 -4.28
CA VAL A 92 -8.48 -14.88 -3.13
C VAL A 92 -8.91 -13.47 -3.53
N ARG A 93 -9.82 -12.91 -2.75
CA ARG A 93 -10.28 -11.52 -2.89
C ARG A 93 -10.22 -10.82 -1.55
N ILE A 94 -9.50 -9.73 -1.49
CA ILE A 94 -9.43 -8.84 -0.33
C ILE A 94 -10.10 -7.53 -0.72
N SER A 95 -11.11 -7.11 0.02
CA SER A 95 -11.88 -5.89 -0.23
C SER A 95 -11.75 -4.93 0.95
N VAL A 96 -11.56 -3.67 0.66
CA VAL A 96 -11.56 -2.55 1.62
C VAL A 96 -12.44 -1.42 1.03
N PRO A 97 -12.90 -0.44 1.82
CA PRO A 97 -13.82 0.61 1.33
C PRO A 97 -13.32 1.33 0.08
N ASP A 98 -12.03 1.58 -0.01
CA ASP A 98 -11.44 2.36 -1.10
C ASP A 98 -10.64 1.50 -2.10
N GLY A 99 -10.83 0.19 -2.11
CA GLY A 99 -10.10 -0.63 -3.05
C GLY A 99 -10.24 -2.13 -2.83
N GLY A 100 -9.34 -2.86 -3.45
CA GLY A 100 -9.30 -4.31 -3.32
C GLY A 100 -8.08 -4.93 -3.97
N LEU A 101 -7.94 -6.22 -3.73
CA LEU A 101 -6.87 -7.05 -4.26
C LEU A 101 -7.44 -8.40 -4.65
N THR A 102 -6.94 -8.96 -5.76
CA THR A 102 -7.23 -10.33 -6.20
C THR A 102 -5.92 -11.09 -6.41
N SER A 103 -5.92 -12.39 -6.07
CA SER A 103 -4.73 -13.23 -6.18
C SER A 103 -5.08 -14.73 -6.16
N ASP A 104 -4.08 -15.57 -6.39
CA ASP A 104 -4.20 -17.02 -6.29
C ASP A 104 -3.98 -17.49 -4.84
N GLU A 105 -3.06 -16.82 -4.13
CA GLU A 105 -2.77 -17.11 -2.72
C GLU A 105 -2.43 -15.82 -1.95
N ALA A 106 -2.83 -15.78 -0.67
CA ALA A 106 -2.38 -14.75 0.28
C ALA A 106 -1.97 -15.40 1.60
N ARG A 107 -0.75 -15.09 2.06
CA ARG A 107 -0.22 -15.46 3.38
C ARG A 107 -0.13 -14.22 4.23
N ILE A 108 -0.81 -14.21 5.37
CA ILE A 108 -0.86 -13.07 6.29
C ILE A 108 -0.35 -13.53 7.64
N SER A 109 0.60 -12.83 8.20
CA SER A 109 1.10 -13.05 9.56
C SER A 109 0.67 -11.89 10.45
N PHE A 110 0.17 -12.22 11.63
CA PHE A 110 -0.22 -11.26 12.65
C PHE A 110 0.76 -11.30 13.81
N ALA A 111 0.97 -10.14 14.44
CA ALA A 111 1.68 -9.99 15.70
C ALA A 111 0.98 -8.89 16.50
N GLY A 112 0.56 -9.19 17.73
CA GLY A 112 -0.14 -8.24 18.60
C GLY A 112 -1.43 -7.68 17.99
N ASN A 113 -2.25 -8.52 17.34
CA ASN A 113 -3.49 -8.14 16.63
C ASN A 113 -3.27 -7.22 15.41
N LEU A 114 -2.05 -7.03 14.96
CA LEU A 114 -1.73 -6.23 13.80
C LEU A 114 -1.15 -7.11 12.69
N ILE A 115 -1.36 -6.73 11.44
CA ILE A 115 -0.69 -7.38 10.32
C ILE A 115 0.81 -7.09 10.42
N ALA A 116 1.61 -8.12 10.69
CA ALA A 116 3.08 -8.03 10.71
C ALA A 116 3.67 -8.11 9.30
N SER A 117 3.09 -8.95 8.43
CA SER A 117 3.43 -9.04 7.02
C SER A 117 2.30 -9.68 6.22
N ALA A 118 2.24 -9.36 4.93
CA ALA A 118 1.46 -10.12 3.97
C ALA A 118 2.31 -10.42 2.74
N GLU A 119 2.21 -11.67 2.26
CA GLU A 119 2.77 -12.13 0.99
C GLU A 119 1.63 -12.62 0.12
N ILE A 120 1.55 -12.09 -1.08
CA ILE A 120 0.43 -12.29 -2.00
C ILE A 120 1.02 -12.71 -3.33
N THR A 121 0.56 -13.84 -3.87
CA THR A 121 1.03 -14.37 -5.14
C THR A 121 -0.15 -14.65 -6.08
N GLY A 122 0.07 -14.43 -7.37
CA GLY A 122 -0.95 -14.65 -8.38
C GLY A 122 -0.38 -14.63 -9.79
N SER A 123 -1.24 -14.84 -10.77
CA SER A 123 -0.87 -14.98 -12.20
C SER A 123 -1.51 -13.91 -13.11
N PRO A 124 -1.41 -12.58 -12.80
CA PRO A 124 -0.77 -11.90 -11.68
C PRO A 124 -1.70 -11.66 -10.49
N ALA A 125 -1.12 -11.35 -9.33
CA ALA A 125 -1.83 -10.65 -8.26
C ALA A 125 -2.06 -9.20 -8.67
N GLN A 126 -3.27 -8.65 -8.42
CA GLN A 126 -3.67 -7.32 -8.86
C GLN A 126 -4.33 -6.55 -7.72
N PHE A 127 -4.11 -5.25 -7.66
CA PHE A 127 -4.82 -4.38 -6.74
C PHE A 127 -5.28 -3.09 -7.40
N GLU A 128 -6.33 -2.51 -6.84
CA GLU A 128 -6.73 -1.13 -7.12
C GLU A 128 -7.09 -0.40 -5.84
N GLN A 129 -6.86 0.91 -5.83
CA GLN A 129 -7.15 1.80 -4.73
C GLN A 129 -7.66 3.14 -5.26
N LYS A 130 -8.83 3.56 -4.80
CA LYS A 130 -9.37 4.90 -5.06
C LYS A 130 -8.56 5.91 -4.24
N ARG A 131 -8.27 7.04 -4.87
CA ARG A 131 -7.59 8.19 -4.28
C ARG A 131 -8.32 9.46 -4.69
N ASP A 132 -8.05 10.56 -4.02
CA ASP A 132 -8.65 11.88 -4.35
C ASP A 132 -8.43 12.29 -5.82
N LYS A 133 -7.31 11.88 -6.41
CA LYS A 133 -6.91 12.25 -7.78
C LYS A 133 -6.97 11.08 -8.78
N GLY A 134 -7.80 10.08 -8.55
CA GLY A 134 -7.94 8.97 -9.50
C GLY A 134 -7.83 7.59 -8.85
N ILE A 135 -7.59 6.57 -9.67
CA ILE A 135 -7.48 5.18 -9.22
C ILE A 135 -6.04 4.72 -9.42
N ALA A 136 -5.37 4.39 -8.33
CA ALA A 136 -4.09 3.69 -8.40
C ALA A 136 -4.34 2.19 -8.67
N ARG A 137 -3.54 1.60 -9.54
CA ARG A 137 -3.57 0.17 -9.88
C ARG A 137 -2.18 -0.40 -9.89
N GLY A 138 -2.07 -1.68 -9.60
CA GLY A 138 -0.82 -2.37 -9.73
C GLY A 138 -1.00 -3.87 -9.86
N HIS A 139 0.02 -4.51 -10.44
CA HIS A 139 0.11 -5.95 -10.48
C HIS A 139 1.55 -6.44 -10.43
N ALA A 140 1.72 -7.70 -10.01
CA ALA A 140 2.97 -8.44 -10.05
C ALA A 140 2.68 -9.94 -9.84
N LEU A 141 3.63 -10.82 -10.09
CA LEU A 141 3.48 -12.23 -9.69
C LEU A 141 3.54 -12.39 -8.18
N LYS A 142 4.28 -11.50 -7.49
CA LYS A 142 4.40 -11.47 -6.03
C LYS A 142 4.32 -10.04 -5.49
N ILE A 143 3.53 -9.85 -4.45
CA ILE A 143 3.39 -8.59 -3.70
C ILE A 143 3.69 -8.89 -2.23
N GLU A 144 4.62 -8.15 -1.64
CA GLU A 144 4.98 -8.23 -0.22
C GLU A 144 4.64 -6.91 0.47
N TYR A 145 3.85 -6.98 1.53
CA TYR A 145 3.51 -5.84 2.38
C TYR A 145 4.19 -5.98 3.74
N ARG A 146 4.97 -4.99 4.12
CA ARG A 146 5.69 -4.91 5.40
C ARG A 146 5.39 -3.60 6.11
N PRO A 147 4.35 -3.56 6.96
CA PRO A 147 3.92 -2.34 7.65
C PRO A 147 5.00 -1.70 8.50
N SER A 148 5.79 -2.49 9.23
CA SER A 148 6.88 -2.00 10.08
C SER A 148 7.95 -1.25 9.30
N ALA A 149 8.27 -1.70 8.09
CA ALA A 149 9.17 -1.02 7.17
C ALA A 149 8.48 0.12 6.38
N GLY A 150 7.14 0.17 6.38
CA GLY A 150 6.38 1.09 5.56
C GLY A 150 6.51 0.81 4.06
N THR A 151 6.66 -0.46 3.65
CA THR A 151 6.95 -0.80 2.25
C THR A 151 5.97 -1.79 1.65
N VAL A 152 5.69 -1.60 0.36
CA VAL A 152 5.07 -2.59 -0.53
C VAL A 152 6.06 -2.90 -1.64
N ARG A 153 6.46 -4.17 -1.78
CA ARG A 153 7.35 -4.65 -2.84
C ARG A 153 6.53 -5.48 -3.83
N LEU A 154 6.62 -5.11 -5.09
CA LEU A 154 6.08 -5.84 -6.22
C LEU A 154 7.25 -6.51 -6.93
N SER A 155 7.20 -7.81 -7.15
CA SER A 155 8.27 -8.58 -7.78
C SER A 155 7.73 -9.42 -8.92
N ASP A 156 8.51 -9.50 -9.97
CA ASP A 156 8.22 -10.23 -11.20
C ASP A 156 7.02 -9.66 -11.98
N GLN A 157 7.32 -9.08 -13.14
CA GLN A 157 6.36 -8.39 -13.99
C GLN A 157 5.65 -7.24 -13.24
N ALA A 158 6.40 -6.50 -12.42
CA ALA A 158 5.86 -5.43 -11.61
C ALA A 158 5.41 -4.24 -12.45
N TRP A 159 4.20 -3.76 -12.22
CA TRP A 159 3.61 -2.59 -12.85
C TRP A 159 2.77 -1.81 -11.84
N LEU A 160 2.84 -0.49 -11.91
CA LEU A 160 2.04 0.46 -11.13
C LEU A 160 1.53 1.58 -12.02
N SER A 161 0.32 2.06 -11.76
CA SER A 161 -0.26 3.27 -12.34
C SER A 161 -0.92 4.12 -11.26
N ASP A 162 -0.80 5.43 -11.37
CA ASP A 162 -1.55 6.40 -10.55
C ASP A 162 -2.81 6.94 -11.26
N GLY A 163 -3.09 6.39 -12.45
CA GLY A 163 -4.17 6.80 -13.34
C GLY A 163 -3.68 7.68 -14.50
N ASP A 164 -2.67 8.51 -14.28
CA ASP A 164 -2.07 9.39 -15.31
C ASP A 164 -0.76 8.80 -15.83
N ASN A 165 0.07 8.26 -14.94
CA ASN A 165 1.40 7.75 -15.24
C ASN A 165 1.52 6.26 -14.92
N GLU A 166 2.46 5.61 -15.58
CA GLU A 166 2.72 4.19 -15.39
C GLU A 166 4.21 3.94 -15.23
N ILE A 167 4.56 2.98 -14.38
CA ILE A 167 5.91 2.49 -14.22
C ILE A 167 5.91 0.96 -14.19
N SER A 168 6.84 0.34 -14.89
CA SER A 168 7.04 -1.11 -14.87
C SER A 168 8.50 -1.49 -14.81
N GLY A 169 8.76 -2.67 -14.26
CA GLY A 169 10.11 -3.23 -14.12
C GLY A 169 10.06 -4.65 -13.58
N GLN A 170 11.23 -5.22 -13.31
CA GLN A 170 11.30 -6.52 -12.65
C GLN A 170 10.81 -6.43 -11.21
N THR A 171 11.20 -5.37 -10.51
CA THR A 171 10.82 -5.11 -9.12
C THR A 171 10.50 -3.62 -8.93
N LEU A 172 9.39 -3.34 -8.25
CA LEU A 172 9.04 -2.00 -7.78
C LEU A 172 8.89 -2.02 -6.27
N VAL A 173 9.49 -1.08 -5.57
CA VAL A 173 9.35 -0.90 -4.12
C VAL A 173 8.71 0.45 -3.86
N TYR A 174 7.50 0.43 -3.32
CA TYR A 174 6.81 1.62 -2.86
C TYR A 174 7.04 1.83 -1.37
N ASN A 175 7.68 2.93 -1.01
CA ASN A 175 7.76 3.40 0.36
C ASN A 175 6.53 4.26 0.67
N MET A 176 5.69 3.79 1.58
CA MET A 176 4.44 4.46 1.92
C MET A 176 4.65 5.73 2.74
N ARG A 177 5.74 5.81 3.54
CA ARG A 177 6.05 6.98 4.36
C ARG A 177 6.55 8.13 3.50
N ASP A 178 7.47 7.82 2.60
CA ASP A 178 8.11 8.81 1.73
C ASP A 178 7.33 9.05 0.44
N GLN A 179 6.25 8.27 0.20
CA GLN A 179 5.46 8.25 -1.03
C GLN A 179 6.34 8.09 -2.29
N ARG A 180 7.37 7.26 -2.18
CA ARG A 180 8.40 7.09 -3.19
C ARG A 180 8.37 5.69 -3.79
N VAL A 181 8.45 5.61 -5.12
CA VAL A 181 8.67 4.35 -5.85
C VAL A 181 10.13 4.26 -6.26
N ILE A 182 10.75 3.11 -6.00
CA ILE A 182 12.09 2.74 -6.49
C ILE A 182 11.89 1.53 -7.41
N ALA A 183 12.40 1.62 -8.63
CA ALA A 183 12.33 0.53 -9.59
C ALA A 183 13.69 -0.18 -9.66
N ASN A 184 13.66 -1.52 -9.73
CA ASN A 184 14.83 -2.40 -9.80
C ASN A 184 15.93 -2.03 -8.78
N PRO A 185 15.62 -1.93 -7.48
CA PRO A 185 16.55 -1.43 -6.47
C PRO A 185 17.84 -2.27 -6.35
N ASP A 186 17.78 -3.54 -6.71
CA ASP A 186 18.89 -4.48 -6.58
C ASP A 186 19.77 -4.54 -7.85
N GLU A 187 19.50 -3.70 -8.86
CA GLU A 187 20.19 -3.61 -10.17
C GLU A 187 20.33 -4.96 -10.93
N GLN A 188 19.78 -6.02 -10.39
CA GLN A 188 19.86 -7.40 -10.94
C GLN A 188 18.73 -7.71 -11.92
N GLY A 189 17.89 -6.71 -12.25
CA GLY A 189 16.79 -6.89 -13.18
C GLY A 189 17.29 -7.02 -14.62
N SER A 190 17.01 -8.13 -15.25
CA SER A 190 17.24 -8.31 -16.69
C SER A 190 16.31 -7.45 -17.56
N GLN A 191 15.26 -6.88 -16.98
CA GLN A 191 14.28 -6.05 -17.67
C GLN A 191 14.47 -4.56 -17.38
N PRO A 192 14.47 -3.72 -18.42
CA PRO A 192 14.58 -2.27 -18.23
C PRO A 192 13.35 -1.72 -17.51
N VAL A 193 13.54 -0.67 -16.72
CA VAL A 193 12.43 0.14 -16.20
C VAL A 193 11.79 0.91 -17.34
N ARG A 194 10.47 0.85 -17.45
CA ARG A 194 9.68 1.65 -18.40
C ARG A 194 8.79 2.59 -17.64
N ILE A 195 8.74 3.84 -18.07
CA ILE A 195 7.90 4.89 -17.52
C ILE A 195 7.10 5.50 -18.66
N THR A 196 5.78 5.52 -18.52
CA THR A 196 4.87 6.24 -19.42
C THR A 196 4.30 7.43 -18.67
N ILE A 197 4.48 8.62 -19.21
CA ILE A 197 3.93 9.87 -18.66
C ILE A 197 2.90 10.39 -19.65
N ASN A 198 1.65 10.46 -19.23
CA ASN A 198 0.57 11.03 -20.04
C ASN A 198 0.43 12.52 -19.72
N PRO A 199 0.70 13.41 -20.67
CA PRO A 199 0.53 14.85 -20.45
C PRO A 199 -0.93 15.17 -20.15
N LYS A 200 -1.20 15.91 -19.08
CA LYS A 200 -2.54 16.42 -18.81
C LYS A 200 -2.99 17.29 -19.99
N LYS A 201 -4.17 16.99 -20.56
CA LYS A 201 -4.79 17.88 -21.54
C LYS A 201 -4.95 19.24 -20.89
N ALA A 202 -4.36 20.27 -21.51
CA ALA A 202 -4.58 21.65 -21.10
C ALA A 202 -6.09 21.93 -21.13
N GLU A 203 -6.66 22.37 -20.03
CA GLU A 203 -8.03 22.86 -20.02
C GLU A 203 -8.12 24.02 -21.03
N PRO A 204 -9.14 24.04 -21.91
CA PRO A 204 -9.33 25.17 -22.81
C PRO A 204 -9.52 26.43 -21.95
N LYS A 205 -8.66 27.43 -22.12
CA LYS A 205 -8.83 28.72 -21.47
C LYS A 205 -10.22 29.25 -21.86
N PRO A 206 -11.03 29.72 -20.90
CA PRO A 206 -12.28 30.38 -21.24
C PRO A 206 -11.95 31.57 -22.12
N ASN A 207 -12.59 31.65 -23.29
CA ASN A 207 -12.44 32.73 -24.22
C ASN A 207 -12.97 34.03 -23.58
N PRO A 208 -12.28 35.17 -23.68
CA PRO A 208 -12.66 36.44 -23.05
C PRO A 208 -13.99 36.98 -23.60
#